data_aa34c13832f051d234d178051ac6b82a
#
_entry.id   aa34c13832f051d234d178051ac6b82a
#
_cell.length_a   1.000
_cell.length_b   1.000
_cell.length_c   1.000
_cell.angle_alpha   90.00
_cell.angle_beta   90.00
_cell.angle_gamma   90.00
#
_symmetry.space_group_name_H-M   'P 1'
#
loop_
_entity.id
_entity.type
_entity.pdbx_description
1 polymer ?
#
loop_
_entity_poly.entity_id
_entity_poly.type
_entity_poly.pdbx_seq_one_letter_code
_entity_poly.pdbx_strand_id
1 'polypeptide(L)'
;MVIMDRVSRKAGPTMVPEPMRAAVQAVLDDWRKNDKVRRLWRGDPSVWTGSDEGKWLGWLGITKTQREQVQHLNQIAAEAKSAGFKHALLLGMGGSSLCPEVMRETFGKIDGFPELHVLDSTDPAQIQTIETRLDLAKTLFIVSSKSGSTLEPNIFKQYFFERVKQVVGEKEVGGRFIAITDPGSKMQRVAEGDNFRHIFYGLPSIGGRYSALSDFGMVPAAVMGLDVQRLLELTEQMVEACGPSVPVEENPGVVLGAILGVGANQGRDKVTIITSPGISDLGAWLEQLLAESTGKQGKGLIPVEGEALAEPARFGSDRVFAYLRLESAPDAAQDQLVAAIENAGHPVVRIAVEQPHQIGAEFFRWEIATAVAGSIIGIHPFNQPDVEASKVATRALTEEYERNGRLPAEAPFFEGGGIKLFADANNATALKQAVGNPSLTEFLKAHLGRIKPGDYFAVLAYIEMNAAHKRTLQAIRHAVRDRKRAATCVGFGPRFLHSTGQAYKGGPNSGVFLQITCDEAADLPVPQQKYTFGVVKAAQARGDFQVLSERDRRALRAHLGADVKAGLGQLESAVNEALK
;
A
#
# COMPACT_ATOMS: atom_id res chain seq x y z
N MET A 1 18.59 -24.24 -14.13
CA MET A 1 18.95 -24.16 -12.70
C MET A 1 17.64 -23.99 -11.94
N VAL A 2 17.33 -24.93 -11.08
CA VAL A 2 16.20 -24.84 -10.16
C VAL A 2 16.68 -23.99 -8.99
N ILE A 3 16.11 -22.80 -8.85
CA ILE A 3 16.43 -21.94 -7.70
C ILE A 3 15.60 -22.47 -6.53
N MET A 4 16.23 -23.16 -5.59
CA MET A 4 15.58 -23.64 -4.37
C MET A 4 15.78 -22.63 -3.25
N ASP A 5 14.68 -22.18 -2.66
CA ASP A 5 14.70 -21.40 -1.43
C ASP A 5 15.16 -22.27 -0.25
N ARG A 6 16.24 -21.89 0.42
CA ARG A 6 16.81 -22.64 1.57
C ARG A 6 15.87 -22.64 2.78
N VAL A 7 15.09 -21.60 2.95
CA VAL A 7 14.16 -21.42 4.08
C VAL A 7 12.87 -22.21 3.83
N SER A 8 12.56 -22.47 2.57
CA SER A 8 11.32 -23.13 2.15
C SER A 8 11.55 -24.20 1.08
N ARG A 9 12.07 -25.35 1.48
CA ARG A 9 12.26 -26.51 0.58
C ARG A 9 10.96 -27.09 -0.01
N LYS A 10 9.79 -26.62 0.45
CA LYS A 10 8.46 -27.19 0.12
C LYS A 10 7.76 -26.49 -1.05
N ALA A 11 8.11 -25.24 -1.40
CA ALA A 11 7.38 -24.45 -2.40
C ALA A 11 7.50 -24.96 -3.85
N GLY A 12 8.40 -25.88 -4.11
CA GLY A 12 8.76 -26.23 -5.47
C GLY A 12 9.72 -25.22 -6.12
N PRO A 13 10.22 -25.54 -7.33
CA PRO A 13 11.19 -24.68 -8.00
C PRO A 13 10.55 -23.40 -8.52
N THR A 14 11.23 -22.27 -8.34
CA THR A 14 10.91 -21.03 -9.06
C THR A 14 11.18 -21.20 -10.55
N MET A 15 10.17 -20.98 -11.37
CA MET A 15 10.26 -21.12 -12.82
C MET A 15 10.45 -19.75 -13.48
N VAL A 16 11.67 -19.54 -13.99
CA VAL A 16 12.02 -18.36 -14.78
C VAL A 16 12.38 -18.81 -16.19
N PRO A 17 11.60 -18.43 -17.23
CA PRO A 17 11.87 -18.84 -18.60
C PRO A 17 13.10 -18.14 -19.18
N GLU A 18 13.69 -18.73 -20.24
CA GLU A 18 14.72 -18.07 -21.04
C GLU A 18 14.08 -16.95 -21.90
N PRO A 19 14.75 -15.80 -22.16
CA PRO A 19 16.13 -15.49 -21.80
C PRO A 19 16.28 -14.84 -20.41
N MET A 20 15.18 -14.66 -19.64
CA MET A 20 15.20 -13.99 -18.35
C MET A 20 16.11 -14.72 -17.34
N ARG A 21 16.11 -16.06 -17.37
CA ARG A 21 16.95 -16.87 -16.47
C ARG A 21 18.44 -16.58 -16.64
N ALA A 22 18.93 -16.49 -17.88
CA ALA A 22 20.32 -16.15 -18.16
C ALA A 22 20.69 -14.75 -17.65
N ALA A 23 19.77 -13.77 -17.80
CA ALA A 23 19.97 -12.42 -17.30
C ALA A 23 19.98 -12.36 -15.76
N VAL A 24 19.12 -13.13 -15.08
CA VAL A 24 19.14 -13.27 -13.62
C VAL A 24 20.48 -13.85 -13.16
N GLN A 25 20.97 -14.92 -13.82
CA GLN A 25 22.27 -15.50 -13.48
C GLN A 25 23.42 -14.48 -13.64
N ALA A 26 23.43 -13.71 -14.71
CA ALA A 26 24.45 -12.68 -14.93
C ALA A 26 24.42 -11.60 -13.82
N VAL A 27 23.24 -11.24 -13.32
CA VAL A 27 23.12 -10.32 -12.18
C VAL A 27 23.64 -10.96 -10.89
N LEU A 28 23.31 -12.22 -10.61
CA LEU A 28 23.83 -12.93 -9.42
C LEU A 28 25.37 -13.05 -9.46
N ASP A 29 25.94 -13.32 -10.64
CA ASP A 29 27.40 -13.36 -10.85
C ASP A 29 28.05 -11.99 -10.60
N ASP A 30 27.41 -10.90 -11.05
CA ASP A 30 27.87 -9.53 -10.77
C ASP A 30 27.80 -9.21 -9.27
N TRP A 31 26.71 -9.59 -8.60
CA TRP A 31 26.56 -9.38 -7.16
C TRP A 31 27.60 -10.14 -6.35
N ARG A 32 27.93 -11.37 -6.74
CA ARG A 32 28.99 -12.19 -6.14
C ARG A 32 30.37 -11.57 -6.39
N LYS A 33 30.69 -11.27 -7.66
CA LYS A 33 32.02 -10.73 -8.06
C LYS A 33 32.32 -9.41 -7.38
N ASN A 34 31.34 -8.55 -7.18
CA ASN A 34 31.49 -7.22 -6.61
C ASN A 34 31.13 -7.13 -5.12
N ASP A 35 30.96 -8.28 -4.44
CA ASP A 35 30.64 -8.41 -3.01
C ASP A 35 29.45 -7.53 -2.55
N LYS A 36 28.43 -7.38 -3.44
CA LYS A 36 27.35 -6.41 -3.24
C LYS A 36 26.47 -6.71 -2.03
N VAL A 37 26.32 -7.99 -1.62
CA VAL A 37 25.56 -8.34 -0.39
C VAL A 37 26.23 -7.74 0.84
N ARG A 38 27.56 -7.94 1.00
CA ARG A 38 28.28 -7.35 2.14
C ARG A 38 28.30 -5.84 2.10
N ARG A 39 28.40 -5.25 0.89
CA ARG A 39 28.36 -3.79 0.71
C ARG A 39 27.01 -3.22 1.10
N LEU A 40 25.89 -3.88 0.74
CA LEU A 40 24.55 -3.53 1.18
C LEU A 40 24.46 -3.51 2.71
N TRP A 41 24.90 -4.59 3.36
CA TRP A 41 24.87 -4.69 4.82
C TRP A 41 25.79 -3.69 5.54
N ARG A 42 26.83 -3.20 4.88
CA ARG A 42 27.73 -2.12 5.39
C ARG A 42 27.19 -0.71 5.14
N GLY A 43 26.08 -0.58 4.43
CA GLY A 43 25.51 0.72 4.10
C GLY A 43 26.24 1.46 2.98
N ASP A 44 26.90 0.75 2.06
CA ASP A 44 27.61 1.36 0.93
C ASP A 44 26.60 1.87 -0.11
N PRO A 45 26.42 3.20 -0.27
CA PRO A 45 25.42 3.76 -1.17
C PRO A 45 25.73 3.47 -2.65
N SER A 46 26.97 3.13 -2.99
CA SER A 46 27.39 2.82 -4.36
C SER A 46 26.84 1.48 -4.88
N VAL A 47 26.16 0.71 -4.04
CA VAL A 47 25.31 -0.41 -4.46
C VAL A 47 24.11 0.08 -5.28
N TRP A 48 23.66 1.32 -5.08
CA TRP A 48 22.51 1.95 -5.76
C TRP A 48 22.94 3.15 -6.60
N THR A 49 22.54 4.36 -6.20
CA THR A 49 22.84 5.58 -6.95
C THR A 49 24.04 6.36 -6.42
N GLY A 50 24.57 5.96 -5.27
CA GLY A 50 25.69 6.63 -4.61
C GLY A 50 25.30 7.93 -3.90
N SER A 51 24.03 8.07 -3.53
CA SER A 51 23.50 9.23 -2.84
C SER A 51 23.48 9.02 -1.31
N ASP A 52 22.34 9.11 -0.68
CA ASP A 52 22.19 8.99 0.78
C ASP A 52 21.56 7.67 1.25
N GLU A 53 21.56 6.65 0.38
CA GLU A 53 20.92 5.35 0.64
C GLU A 53 21.40 4.72 1.95
N GLY A 54 22.70 4.86 2.27
CA GLY A 54 23.28 4.31 3.50
C GLY A 54 22.67 4.84 4.80
N LYS A 55 21.97 5.98 4.77
CA LYS A 55 21.29 6.56 5.93
C LYS A 55 19.97 5.83 6.27
N TRP A 56 19.42 5.04 5.34
CA TRP A 56 18.07 4.49 5.41
C TRP A 56 18.04 2.99 5.70
N LEU A 57 19.12 2.41 6.20
CA LEU A 57 19.30 0.96 6.35
C LEU A 57 19.12 0.45 7.79
N GLY A 58 18.51 1.24 8.68
CA GLY A 58 18.27 0.83 10.06
C GLY A 58 17.38 -0.42 10.18
N TRP A 59 16.56 -0.70 9.16
CA TRP A 59 15.70 -1.89 9.09
C TRP A 59 16.49 -3.22 9.03
N LEU A 60 17.74 -3.22 8.56
CA LEU A 60 18.59 -4.42 8.55
C LEU A 60 18.84 -4.99 9.95
N GLY A 61 18.90 -4.15 10.96
CA GLY A 61 19.17 -4.55 12.35
C GLY A 61 17.95 -4.50 13.27
N ILE A 62 16.80 -4.09 12.77
CA ILE A 62 15.62 -3.79 13.60
C ILE A 62 15.07 -5.01 14.34
N THR A 63 15.13 -6.21 13.74
CA THR A 63 14.66 -7.46 14.35
C THR A 63 15.38 -7.73 15.66
N LYS A 64 16.71 -7.54 15.67
CA LYS A 64 17.51 -7.69 16.90
C LYS A 64 17.07 -6.69 17.98
N THR A 65 16.91 -5.42 17.62
CA THR A 65 16.46 -4.37 18.54
C THR A 65 15.08 -4.70 19.13
N GLN A 66 14.14 -5.16 18.31
CA GLN A 66 12.80 -5.51 18.77
C GLN A 66 12.79 -6.75 19.66
N ARG A 67 13.65 -7.74 19.41
CA ARG A 67 13.81 -8.90 20.30
C ARG A 67 14.33 -8.50 21.68
N GLU A 68 15.22 -7.53 21.76
CA GLU A 68 15.70 -6.96 23.03
C GLU A 68 14.57 -6.24 23.79
N GLN A 69 13.53 -5.76 23.10
CA GLN A 69 12.38 -5.04 23.65
C GLN A 69 11.13 -5.90 23.86
N VAL A 70 11.16 -7.20 23.59
CA VAL A 70 9.98 -8.10 23.69
C VAL A 70 9.30 -8.03 25.06
N GLN A 71 10.06 -7.91 26.16
CA GLN A 71 9.49 -7.79 27.50
C GLN A 71 8.65 -6.51 27.65
N HIS A 72 9.10 -5.39 27.06
CA HIS A 72 8.34 -4.14 27.06
C HIS A 72 7.08 -4.26 26.21
N LEU A 73 7.15 -4.88 25.03
CA LEU A 73 5.98 -5.14 24.20
C LEU A 73 4.95 -6.03 24.90
N ASN A 74 5.39 -7.07 25.60
CA ASN A 74 4.52 -7.94 26.40
C ASN A 74 3.88 -7.17 27.58
N GLN A 75 4.60 -6.24 28.20
CA GLN A 75 4.04 -5.37 29.24
C GLN A 75 2.91 -4.50 28.69
N ILE A 76 3.09 -3.85 27.54
CA ILE A 76 2.05 -3.03 26.89
C ILE A 76 0.81 -3.88 26.56
N ALA A 77 1.01 -5.10 26.05
CA ALA A 77 -0.07 -6.06 25.79
C ALA A 77 -0.85 -6.37 27.09
N ALA A 78 -0.14 -6.66 28.17
CA ALA A 78 -0.75 -6.93 29.47
C ALA A 78 -1.48 -5.71 30.06
N GLU A 79 -0.94 -4.51 29.89
CA GLU A 79 -1.58 -3.25 30.29
C GLU A 79 -2.87 -3.01 29.50
N ALA A 80 -2.86 -3.20 28.18
CA ALA A 80 -4.04 -3.04 27.34
C ALA A 80 -5.16 -4.00 27.75
N LYS A 81 -4.80 -5.25 28.04
CA LYS A 81 -5.72 -6.27 28.56
C LYS A 81 -6.27 -5.92 29.95
N SER A 82 -5.40 -5.59 30.90
CA SER A 82 -5.80 -5.32 32.30
C SER A 82 -6.61 -4.03 32.45
N ALA A 83 -6.37 -3.03 31.59
CA ALA A 83 -7.17 -1.80 31.51
C ALA A 83 -8.59 -2.03 30.96
N GLY A 84 -8.89 -3.24 30.47
CA GLY A 84 -10.21 -3.63 29.98
C GLY A 84 -10.58 -3.00 28.64
N PHE A 85 -9.58 -2.61 27.83
CA PHE A 85 -9.84 -2.17 26.46
C PHE A 85 -10.42 -3.32 25.64
N LYS A 86 -11.50 -3.02 24.91
CA LYS A 86 -12.14 -3.95 23.98
C LYS A 86 -11.68 -3.76 22.55
N HIS A 87 -11.30 -2.54 22.21
CA HIS A 87 -10.88 -2.12 20.89
C HIS A 87 -9.55 -1.39 20.95
N ALA A 88 -8.76 -1.52 19.90
CA ALA A 88 -7.64 -0.65 19.59
C ALA A 88 -7.89 -0.03 18.22
N LEU A 89 -7.87 1.29 18.10
CA LEU A 89 -8.00 1.98 16.81
C LEU A 89 -6.67 2.63 16.45
N LEU A 90 -6.05 2.11 15.39
CA LEU A 90 -4.85 2.70 14.82
C LEU A 90 -5.23 3.82 13.85
N LEU A 91 -4.66 4.99 14.07
CA LEU A 91 -4.81 6.21 13.26
C LEU A 91 -3.49 6.47 12.54
N GLY A 92 -3.37 6.04 11.29
CA GLY A 92 -2.11 6.08 10.56
C GLY A 92 -2.30 6.05 9.05
N MET A 93 -1.20 6.25 8.30
CA MET A 93 -1.19 6.19 6.84
C MET A 93 0.03 5.42 6.32
N GLY A 94 -0.15 4.67 5.24
CA GLY A 94 0.94 3.96 4.56
C GLY A 94 1.73 3.04 5.50
N GLY A 95 3.05 3.21 5.61
CA GLY A 95 3.90 2.39 6.47
C GLY A 95 3.56 2.43 7.96
N SER A 96 2.76 3.42 8.40
CA SER A 96 2.26 3.50 9.77
C SER A 96 0.94 2.72 9.99
N SER A 97 0.30 2.19 8.94
CA SER A 97 -0.99 1.50 9.02
C SER A 97 -1.02 0.14 8.35
N LEU A 98 -0.29 -0.05 7.23
CA LEU A 98 -0.44 -1.27 6.41
C LEU A 98 0.08 -2.53 7.11
N CYS A 99 1.24 -2.49 7.78
CA CYS A 99 1.70 -3.65 8.56
C CYS A 99 0.72 -4.04 9.68
N PRO A 100 0.24 -3.10 10.53
CA PRO A 100 -0.83 -3.39 11.50
C PRO A 100 -2.10 -3.99 10.88
N GLU A 101 -2.51 -3.53 9.68
CA GLU A 101 -3.65 -4.11 8.98
C GLU A 101 -3.38 -5.54 8.54
N VAL A 102 -2.19 -5.82 7.97
CA VAL A 102 -1.78 -7.20 7.64
C VAL A 102 -1.83 -8.10 8.88
N MET A 103 -1.34 -7.63 10.02
CA MET A 103 -1.41 -8.40 11.28
C MET A 103 -2.87 -8.66 11.69
N ARG A 104 -3.71 -7.63 11.65
CA ARG A 104 -5.13 -7.74 11.98
C ARG A 104 -5.88 -8.73 11.10
N GLU A 105 -5.68 -8.64 9.78
CA GLU A 105 -6.36 -9.51 8.82
C GLU A 105 -5.84 -10.96 8.87
N THR A 106 -4.55 -11.14 9.16
CA THR A 106 -3.93 -12.47 9.25
C THR A 106 -4.32 -13.20 10.53
N PHE A 107 -4.32 -12.53 11.68
CA PHE A 107 -4.51 -13.18 12.98
C PHE A 107 -5.90 -12.96 13.57
N GLY A 108 -6.66 -11.99 13.05
CA GLY A 108 -7.99 -11.67 13.55
C GLY A 108 -7.99 -11.19 15.00
N LYS A 109 -9.14 -11.31 15.63
CA LYS A 109 -9.31 -11.01 17.06
C LYS A 109 -8.70 -12.12 17.90
N ILE A 110 -7.85 -11.74 18.84
CA ILE A 110 -7.23 -12.66 19.82
C ILE A 110 -7.98 -12.55 21.16
N ASP A 111 -8.39 -13.70 21.71
CA ASP A 111 -9.19 -13.74 22.93
C ASP A 111 -8.49 -13.07 24.11
N GLY A 112 -9.25 -12.23 24.81
CA GLY A 112 -8.78 -11.48 25.97
C GLY A 112 -7.97 -10.23 25.67
N PHE A 113 -7.76 -9.89 24.38
CA PHE A 113 -7.08 -8.67 23.95
C PHE A 113 -8.01 -7.75 23.15
N PRO A 114 -7.65 -6.45 22.99
CA PRO A 114 -8.41 -5.52 22.17
C PRO A 114 -8.47 -5.99 20.72
N GLU A 115 -9.64 -5.85 20.08
CA GLU A 115 -9.76 -6.01 18.63
C GLU A 115 -9.12 -4.81 17.93
N LEU A 116 -8.14 -5.06 17.07
CA LEU A 116 -7.46 -4.00 16.32
C LEU A 116 -8.31 -3.55 15.12
N HIS A 117 -8.48 -2.25 15.00
CA HIS A 117 -9.05 -1.57 13.82
C HIS A 117 -8.03 -0.59 13.26
N VAL A 118 -8.12 -0.33 11.95
CA VAL A 118 -7.22 0.62 11.27
C VAL A 118 -8.07 1.67 10.56
N LEU A 119 -7.75 2.94 10.78
CA LEU A 119 -8.31 4.07 10.06
C LEU A 119 -7.19 4.79 9.30
N ASP A 120 -7.29 4.74 7.98
CA ASP A 120 -6.39 5.40 7.05
C ASP A 120 -7.14 6.02 5.85
N SER A 121 -8.35 6.49 6.10
CA SER A 121 -9.20 7.17 5.13
C SER A 121 -9.81 8.43 5.72
N THR A 122 -9.78 9.52 4.95
CA THR A 122 -10.47 10.79 5.28
C THR A 122 -11.93 10.80 4.79
N ASP A 123 -12.41 9.69 4.27
CA ASP A 123 -13.82 9.55 3.87
C ASP A 123 -14.74 9.66 5.09
N PRO A 124 -15.69 10.61 5.14
CA PRO A 124 -16.56 10.80 6.31
C PRO A 124 -17.41 9.57 6.65
N ALA A 125 -17.91 8.84 5.64
CA ALA A 125 -18.69 7.62 5.85
C ALA A 125 -17.82 6.50 6.45
N GLN A 126 -16.55 6.39 6.02
CA GLN A 126 -15.60 5.45 6.59
C GLN A 126 -15.34 5.73 8.08
N ILE A 127 -15.13 6.99 8.44
CA ILE A 127 -14.88 7.42 9.83
C ILE A 127 -16.11 7.12 10.69
N GLN A 128 -17.31 7.47 10.22
CA GLN A 128 -18.58 7.18 10.92
C GLN A 128 -18.79 5.67 11.10
N THR A 129 -18.56 4.89 10.04
CA THR A 129 -18.70 3.43 10.08
C THR A 129 -17.78 2.81 11.14
N ILE A 130 -16.54 3.28 11.23
CA ILE A 130 -15.61 2.81 12.27
C ILE A 130 -16.07 3.25 13.65
N GLU A 131 -16.39 4.53 13.85
CA GLU A 131 -16.82 5.06 15.16
C GLU A 131 -18.02 4.31 15.72
N THR A 132 -19.02 3.98 14.89
CA THR A 132 -20.23 3.26 15.34
C THR A 132 -19.97 1.85 15.85
N ARG A 133 -18.82 1.25 15.53
CA ARG A 133 -18.40 -0.08 16.01
C ARG A 133 -17.66 -0.04 17.33
N LEU A 134 -17.25 1.15 17.80
CA LEU A 134 -16.37 1.31 18.94
C LEU A 134 -17.14 1.72 20.21
N ASP A 135 -16.78 1.11 21.33
CA ASP A 135 -17.05 1.66 22.65
C ASP A 135 -15.89 2.62 22.96
N LEU A 136 -16.09 3.93 22.74
CA LEU A 136 -15.04 4.94 22.88
C LEU A 136 -14.41 4.95 24.28
N ALA A 137 -15.17 4.64 25.35
CA ALA A 137 -14.65 4.54 26.72
C ALA A 137 -13.69 3.36 26.91
N LYS A 138 -13.83 2.32 26.08
CA LYS A 138 -13.05 1.07 26.12
C LYS A 138 -12.19 0.87 24.87
N THR A 139 -11.84 1.95 24.18
CA THR A 139 -10.96 1.95 23.02
C THR A 139 -9.61 2.58 23.36
N LEU A 140 -8.53 1.89 23.00
CA LEU A 140 -7.17 2.43 22.99
C LEU A 140 -6.87 2.98 21.59
N PHE A 141 -6.53 4.24 21.49
CA PHE A 141 -6.19 4.89 20.21
C PHE A 141 -4.67 4.91 20.03
N ILE A 142 -4.21 4.41 18.88
CA ILE A 142 -2.80 4.35 18.50
C ILE A 142 -2.56 5.39 17.40
N VAL A 143 -2.01 6.56 17.75
CA VAL A 143 -1.68 7.59 16.77
C VAL A 143 -0.31 7.29 16.18
N SER A 144 -0.30 6.80 14.96
CA SER A 144 0.90 6.30 14.28
C SER A 144 1.31 7.25 13.15
N SER A 145 2.37 8.03 13.37
CA SER A 145 2.87 9.01 12.39
C SER A 145 4.35 9.25 12.57
N LYS A 146 5.17 8.71 11.65
CA LYS A 146 6.63 8.79 11.73
C LYS A 146 7.12 10.23 11.82
N SER A 147 6.81 11.08 10.86
CA SER A 147 7.21 12.50 10.85
C SER A 147 6.41 13.36 11.83
N GLY A 148 5.27 12.89 12.30
CA GLY A 148 4.32 13.63 13.13
C GLY A 148 3.63 14.79 12.40
N SER A 149 3.91 15.01 11.11
CA SER A 149 3.38 16.12 10.31
C SER A 149 2.36 15.70 9.26
N THR A 150 2.11 14.38 9.09
CA THR A 150 1.14 13.85 8.14
C THR A 150 -0.26 14.34 8.52
N LEU A 151 -1.00 14.89 7.56
CA LEU A 151 -2.29 15.54 7.80
C LEU A 151 -3.31 14.59 8.45
N GLU A 152 -3.49 13.42 7.85
CA GLU A 152 -4.57 12.49 8.19
C GLU A 152 -4.48 12.00 9.65
N PRO A 153 -3.35 11.44 10.16
CA PRO A 153 -3.26 11.03 11.57
C PRO A 153 -3.49 12.17 12.55
N ASN A 154 -3.10 13.42 12.17
CA ASN A 154 -3.32 14.60 13.01
C ASN A 154 -4.81 14.94 13.11
N ILE A 155 -5.56 14.96 12.00
CA ILE A 155 -7.00 15.28 12.02
C ILE A 155 -7.82 14.13 12.59
N PHE A 156 -7.42 12.87 12.40
CA PHE A 156 -8.05 11.72 13.08
C PHE A 156 -7.87 11.85 14.60
N LYS A 157 -6.64 12.17 15.07
CA LYS A 157 -6.38 12.41 16.49
C LYS A 157 -7.26 13.54 17.02
N GLN A 158 -7.34 14.69 16.34
CA GLN A 158 -8.20 15.80 16.75
C GLN A 158 -9.65 15.35 16.90
N TYR A 159 -10.19 14.63 15.93
CA TYR A 159 -11.56 14.15 15.95
C TYR A 159 -11.81 13.19 17.12
N PHE A 160 -11.07 12.10 17.21
CA PHE A 160 -11.30 11.09 18.23
C PHE A 160 -10.94 11.59 19.64
N PHE A 161 -9.96 12.48 19.77
CA PHE A 161 -9.63 13.05 21.08
C PHE A 161 -10.81 13.85 21.65
N GLU A 162 -11.47 14.69 20.84
CA GLU A 162 -12.66 15.40 21.27
C GLU A 162 -13.85 14.47 21.54
N ARG A 163 -14.05 13.45 20.70
CA ARG A 163 -15.11 12.46 20.90
C ARG A 163 -14.92 11.67 22.21
N VAL A 164 -13.70 11.20 22.47
CA VAL A 164 -13.34 10.47 23.69
C VAL A 164 -13.43 11.38 24.93
N LYS A 165 -12.95 12.64 24.82
CA LYS A 165 -13.06 13.64 25.88
C LYS A 165 -14.50 13.85 26.34
N GLN A 166 -15.48 13.86 25.41
CA GLN A 166 -16.90 13.99 25.73
C GLN A 166 -17.44 12.79 26.53
N VAL A 167 -16.81 11.61 26.41
CA VAL A 167 -17.25 10.35 27.05
C VAL A 167 -16.56 10.12 28.40
N VAL A 168 -15.23 10.32 28.47
CA VAL A 168 -14.45 9.98 29.67
C VAL A 168 -13.99 11.22 30.47
N GLY A 169 -14.13 12.42 29.91
CA GLY A 169 -13.70 13.68 30.52
C GLY A 169 -12.25 14.05 30.21
N GLU A 170 -11.92 15.32 30.44
CA GLU A 170 -10.63 15.91 30.06
C GLU A 170 -9.42 15.30 30.76
N LYS A 171 -9.57 14.88 32.01
CA LYS A 171 -8.46 14.30 32.79
C LYS A 171 -8.08 12.89 32.35
N GLU A 172 -9.03 12.14 31.77
CA GLU A 172 -8.87 10.73 31.45
C GLU A 172 -8.59 10.48 29.96
N VAL A 173 -8.83 11.47 29.10
CA VAL A 173 -8.76 11.29 27.65
C VAL A 173 -7.36 10.88 27.18
N GLY A 174 -6.30 11.54 27.65
CA GLY A 174 -4.91 11.23 27.27
C GLY A 174 -4.53 9.78 27.58
N GLY A 175 -5.04 9.21 28.69
CA GLY A 175 -4.84 7.81 29.06
C GLY A 175 -5.46 6.78 28.10
N ARG A 176 -6.28 7.21 27.12
CA ARG A 176 -6.84 6.38 26.05
C ARG A 176 -5.99 6.41 24.78
N PHE A 177 -4.89 7.16 24.76
CA PHE A 177 -4.06 7.35 23.59
C PHE A 177 -2.62 6.90 23.83
N ILE A 178 -2.01 6.33 22.79
CA ILE A 178 -0.57 6.11 22.67
C ILE A 178 -0.10 6.70 21.34
N ALA A 179 1.17 7.09 21.26
CA ALA A 179 1.78 7.59 20.04
C ALA A 179 2.91 6.67 19.59
N ILE A 180 3.06 6.50 18.27
CA ILE A 180 4.24 5.90 17.63
C ILE A 180 4.76 6.93 16.63
N THR A 181 5.96 7.47 16.89
CA THR A 181 6.50 8.58 16.12
C THR A 181 8.03 8.67 16.26
N ASP A 182 8.70 9.44 15.39
CA ASP A 182 10.13 9.68 15.54
C ASP A 182 10.43 10.67 16.69
N PRO A 183 11.59 10.55 17.33
CA PRO A 183 12.03 11.50 18.34
C PRO A 183 12.09 12.93 17.77
N GLY A 184 11.65 13.92 18.56
CA GLY A 184 11.63 15.33 18.18
C GLY A 184 10.50 15.72 17.22
N SER A 185 9.61 14.82 16.84
CA SER A 185 8.50 15.06 15.94
C SER A 185 7.43 16.02 16.52
N LYS A 186 6.56 16.54 15.67
CA LYS A 186 5.38 17.28 16.11
C LYS A 186 4.45 16.40 16.96
N MET A 187 4.28 15.13 16.59
CA MET A 187 3.40 14.20 17.30
C MET A 187 3.91 13.88 18.71
N GLN A 188 5.23 13.81 18.93
CA GLN A 188 5.79 13.68 20.26
C GLN A 188 5.31 14.83 21.17
N ARG A 189 5.46 16.09 20.72
CA ARG A 189 5.02 17.26 21.51
C ARG A 189 3.52 17.25 21.78
N VAL A 190 2.71 16.82 20.82
CA VAL A 190 1.26 16.67 21.00
C VAL A 190 0.95 15.60 22.04
N ALA A 191 1.60 14.45 21.95
CA ALA A 191 1.39 13.35 22.89
C ALA A 191 1.81 13.69 24.33
N GLU A 192 2.94 14.41 24.48
CA GLU A 192 3.39 14.93 25.78
C GLU A 192 2.40 15.97 26.35
N GLY A 193 1.95 16.94 25.52
CA GLY A 193 1.02 18.00 25.94
C GLY A 193 -0.38 17.48 26.29
N ASP A 194 -0.86 16.45 25.63
CA ASP A 194 -2.15 15.82 25.86
C ASP A 194 -2.09 14.63 26.84
N ASN A 195 -0.94 14.39 27.48
CA ASN A 195 -0.71 13.34 28.47
C ASN A 195 -1.07 11.95 27.96
N PHE A 196 -0.59 11.57 26.78
CA PHE A 196 -0.78 10.22 26.24
C PHE A 196 -0.18 9.18 27.17
N ARG A 197 -0.79 8.00 27.22
CA ARG A 197 -0.38 6.87 28.07
C ARG A 197 1.05 6.44 27.83
N HIS A 198 1.45 6.32 26.54
CA HIS A 198 2.80 5.94 26.12
C HIS A 198 3.18 6.66 24.82
N ILE A 199 4.49 6.84 24.63
CA ILE A 199 5.09 7.31 23.38
C ILE A 199 6.17 6.31 23.00
N PHE A 200 6.04 5.70 21.83
CA PHE A 200 7.02 4.79 21.23
C PHE A 200 7.79 5.53 20.15
N TYR A 201 9.08 5.28 20.08
CA TYR A 201 9.96 6.01 19.17
C TYR A 201 10.43 5.15 18.01
N GLY A 202 10.13 5.60 16.80
CA GLY A 202 10.71 5.05 15.58
C GLY A 202 12.20 5.36 15.46
N LEU A 203 12.86 4.67 14.54
CA LEU A 203 14.24 4.96 14.17
C LEU A 203 14.27 5.89 12.94
N PRO A 204 14.93 7.07 13.02
CA PRO A 204 15.02 7.99 11.89
C PRO A 204 15.68 7.38 10.63
N SER A 205 16.52 6.36 10.82
CA SER A 205 17.18 5.62 9.75
C SER A 205 16.30 4.58 9.04
N ILE A 206 15.01 4.49 9.37
CA ILE A 206 14.06 3.56 8.73
C ILE A 206 12.99 4.38 8.03
N GLY A 207 12.83 4.22 6.72
CA GLY A 207 11.71 4.81 5.97
C GLY A 207 10.36 4.16 6.33
N GLY A 208 9.23 4.88 6.17
CA GLY A 208 7.89 4.38 6.58
C GLY A 208 7.55 2.99 6.05
N ARG A 209 7.76 2.73 4.76
CA ARG A 209 7.45 1.42 4.14
C ARG A 209 8.40 0.28 4.54
N TYR A 210 9.57 0.61 5.13
CA TYR A 210 10.53 -0.35 5.70
C TYR A 210 10.38 -0.50 7.23
N SER A 211 9.31 0.05 7.82
CA SER A 211 9.14 0.06 9.28
C SER A 211 8.25 -1.07 9.82
N ALA A 212 7.91 -2.06 9.01
CA ALA A 212 7.01 -3.15 9.40
C ALA A 212 7.49 -3.90 10.67
N LEU A 213 8.78 -4.15 10.78
CA LEU A 213 9.39 -4.86 11.91
C LEU A 213 9.88 -3.93 13.03
N SER A 214 9.52 -2.63 13.01
CA SER A 214 9.80 -1.67 14.08
C SER A 214 8.58 -1.49 14.99
N ASP A 215 8.63 -0.52 15.92
CA ASP A 215 7.50 -0.19 16.80
C ASP A 215 6.21 0.12 16.02
N PHE A 216 6.32 0.60 14.76
CA PHE A 216 5.16 0.86 13.89
C PHE A 216 4.33 -0.40 13.59
N GLY A 217 4.97 -1.57 13.52
CA GLY A 217 4.27 -2.85 13.39
C GLY A 217 4.14 -3.59 14.71
N MET A 218 5.20 -3.62 15.53
CA MET A 218 5.28 -4.49 16.71
C MET A 218 4.41 -4.01 17.89
N VAL A 219 4.26 -2.69 18.09
CA VAL A 219 3.39 -2.16 19.16
C VAL A 219 1.91 -2.47 18.89
N PRO A 220 1.33 -2.19 17.72
CA PRO A 220 -0.04 -2.61 17.40
C PRO A 220 -0.25 -4.13 17.48
N ALA A 221 0.75 -4.92 17.01
CA ALA A 221 0.72 -6.37 17.09
C ALA A 221 0.67 -6.86 18.56
N ALA A 222 1.49 -6.29 19.43
CA ALA A 222 1.46 -6.60 20.86
C ALA A 222 0.13 -6.20 21.52
N VAL A 223 -0.40 -5.01 21.22
CA VAL A 223 -1.67 -4.51 21.76
C VAL A 223 -2.83 -5.44 21.39
N MET A 224 -2.86 -5.99 20.18
CA MET A 224 -3.89 -6.96 19.78
C MET A 224 -3.66 -8.37 20.34
N GLY A 225 -2.56 -8.61 21.07
CA GLY A 225 -2.24 -9.89 21.73
C GLY A 225 -1.49 -10.88 20.87
N LEU A 226 -0.90 -10.46 19.75
CA LEU A 226 -0.07 -11.33 18.93
C LEU A 226 1.19 -11.75 19.69
N ASP A 227 1.60 -13.00 19.55
CA ASP A 227 2.90 -13.48 20.04
C ASP A 227 4.04 -12.88 19.18
N VAL A 228 4.42 -11.66 19.57
CA VAL A 228 5.48 -10.90 18.88
C VAL A 228 6.84 -11.59 19.03
N GLN A 229 7.08 -12.27 20.16
CA GLN A 229 8.32 -13.02 20.35
C GLN A 229 8.44 -14.12 19.29
N ARG A 230 7.40 -14.91 19.11
CA ARG A 230 7.38 -15.99 18.12
C ARG A 230 7.55 -15.46 16.69
N LEU A 231 6.87 -14.36 16.37
CA LEU A 231 6.99 -13.70 15.07
C LEU A 231 8.44 -13.26 14.81
N LEU A 232 9.08 -12.59 15.77
CA LEU A 232 10.46 -12.11 15.64
C LEU A 232 11.49 -13.24 15.60
N GLU A 233 11.28 -14.35 16.34
CA GLU A 233 12.15 -15.54 16.28
C GLU A 233 12.14 -16.16 14.87
N LEU A 234 10.97 -16.27 14.25
CA LEU A 234 10.84 -16.77 12.88
C LEU A 234 11.40 -15.79 11.84
N THR A 235 11.28 -14.49 12.10
CA THR A 235 11.86 -13.45 11.24
C THR A 235 13.38 -13.50 11.24
N GLU A 236 14.00 -13.74 12.39
CA GLU A 236 15.47 -13.83 12.51
C GLU A 236 16.07 -14.91 11.59
N GLN A 237 15.37 -16.01 11.38
CA GLN A 237 15.81 -17.03 10.43
C GLN A 237 15.95 -16.49 8.99
N MET A 238 15.07 -15.57 8.60
CA MET A 238 15.15 -14.91 7.30
C MET A 238 16.26 -13.84 7.28
N VAL A 239 16.45 -13.11 8.38
CA VAL A 239 17.58 -12.17 8.52
C VAL A 239 18.90 -12.90 8.32
N GLU A 240 19.08 -14.06 8.98
CA GLU A 240 20.25 -14.93 8.82
C GLU A 240 20.39 -15.43 7.38
N ALA A 241 19.30 -15.90 6.76
CA ALA A 241 19.30 -16.41 5.39
C ALA A 241 19.61 -15.31 4.35
N CYS A 242 19.31 -14.05 4.64
CA CYS A 242 19.65 -12.89 3.82
C CYS A 242 20.98 -12.23 4.24
N GLY A 243 21.71 -12.83 5.19
CA GLY A 243 22.92 -12.29 5.80
C GLY A 243 24.11 -12.11 4.84
N PRO A 244 25.11 -11.30 5.25
CA PRO A 244 26.23 -10.91 4.39
C PRO A 244 27.20 -12.04 4.05
N SER A 245 27.15 -13.17 4.77
CA SER A 245 27.99 -14.36 4.54
C SER A 245 27.30 -15.46 3.74
N VAL A 246 26.02 -15.31 3.41
CA VAL A 246 25.25 -16.27 2.63
C VAL A 246 25.64 -16.15 1.15
N PRO A 247 25.91 -17.28 0.44
CA PRO A 247 26.14 -17.24 -1.00
C PRO A 247 25.00 -16.54 -1.74
N VAL A 248 25.32 -15.74 -2.74
CA VAL A 248 24.35 -14.88 -3.46
C VAL A 248 23.19 -15.73 -4.03
N GLU A 249 23.49 -16.90 -4.54
CA GLU A 249 22.53 -17.83 -5.16
C GLU A 249 21.62 -18.54 -4.13
N GLU A 250 22.00 -18.51 -2.86
CA GLU A 250 21.24 -19.11 -1.75
C GLU A 250 20.53 -18.07 -0.90
N ASN A 251 20.75 -16.77 -1.18
CA ASN A 251 20.15 -15.65 -0.47
C ASN A 251 18.75 -15.35 -1.03
N PRO A 252 17.67 -15.66 -0.28
CA PRO A 252 16.31 -15.59 -0.83
C PRO A 252 15.87 -14.18 -1.20
N GLY A 253 16.31 -13.16 -0.45
CA GLY A 253 16.00 -11.76 -0.77
C GLY A 253 16.75 -11.29 -2.03
N VAL A 254 18.02 -11.66 -2.18
CA VAL A 254 18.82 -11.29 -3.36
C VAL A 254 18.28 -11.95 -4.62
N VAL A 255 17.98 -13.24 -4.56
CA VAL A 255 17.43 -13.99 -5.71
C VAL A 255 16.08 -13.41 -6.16
N LEU A 256 15.17 -13.16 -5.22
CA LEU A 256 13.88 -12.53 -5.51
C LEU A 256 14.09 -11.14 -6.12
N GLY A 257 14.94 -10.31 -5.53
CA GLY A 257 15.23 -8.97 -6.04
C GLY A 257 15.88 -8.99 -7.43
N ALA A 258 16.74 -9.97 -7.72
CA ALA A 258 17.32 -10.16 -9.05
C ALA A 258 16.26 -10.50 -10.10
N ILE A 259 15.32 -11.39 -9.78
CA ILE A 259 14.21 -11.75 -10.67
C ILE A 259 13.33 -10.53 -10.95
N LEU A 260 12.95 -9.77 -9.92
CA LEU A 260 12.11 -8.58 -10.06
C LEU A 260 12.81 -7.46 -10.85
N GLY A 261 14.08 -7.16 -10.52
CA GLY A 261 14.85 -6.12 -11.19
C GLY A 261 15.15 -6.42 -12.66
N VAL A 262 15.51 -7.68 -12.97
CA VAL A 262 15.70 -8.14 -14.35
C VAL A 262 14.37 -8.11 -15.10
N GLY A 263 13.28 -8.57 -14.47
CA GLY A 263 11.95 -8.51 -15.04
C GLY A 263 11.59 -7.10 -15.48
N ALA A 264 11.75 -6.11 -14.60
CA ALA A 264 11.51 -4.70 -14.91
C ALA A 264 12.31 -4.22 -16.12
N ASN A 265 13.63 -4.52 -16.15
CA ASN A 265 14.50 -4.11 -17.23
C ASN A 265 14.20 -4.80 -18.58
N GLN A 266 13.49 -5.93 -18.55
CA GLN A 266 13.03 -6.68 -19.73
C GLN A 266 11.56 -6.41 -20.10
N GLY A 267 10.92 -5.37 -19.52
CA GLY A 267 9.52 -5.01 -19.81
C GLY A 267 8.49 -5.90 -19.12
N ARG A 268 8.91 -6.69 -18.11
CA ARG A 268 8.03 -7.45 -17.21
C ARG A 268 7.98 -6.74 -15.85
N ASP A 269 7.49 -5.52 -15.87
CA ASP A 269 7.47 -4.62 -14.73
C ASP A 269 6.19 -4.72 -13.86
N LYS A 270 5.19 -5.56 -14.24
CA LYS A 270 3.97 -5.79 -13.47
C LYS A 270 4.15 -7.01 -12.57
N VAL A 271 4.23 -6.78 -11.27
CA VAL A 271 4.40 -7.85 -10.26
C VAL A 271 3.02 -8.23 -9.74
N THR A 272 2.49 -9.36 -10.21
CA THR A 272 1.22 -9.89 -9.73
C THR A 272 1.45 -10.70 -8.47
N ILE A 273 0.92 -10.20 -7.36
CA ILE A 273 1.05 -10.79 -6.03
C ILE A 273 -0.12 -11.72 -5.78
N ILE A 274 0.20 -13.00 -5.58
CA ILE A 274 -0.75 -14.06 -5.27
C ILE A 274 -0.43 -14.55 -3.87
N THR A 275 -1.37 -14.43 -2.96
CA THR A 275 -1.23 -14.87 -1.57
C THR A 275 -2.32 -15.88 -1.24
N SER A 276 -2.00 -16.89 -0.44
CA SER A 276 -3.04 -17.78 0.09
C SER A 276 -4.05 -17.01 0.94
N PRO A 277 -5.33 -17.44 0.99
CA PRO A 277 -6.39 -16.69 1.68
C PRO A 277 -6.07 -16.30 3.12
N GLY A 278 -5.36 -17.15 3.89
CA GLY A 278 -5.00 -16.90 5.28
C GLY A 278 -3.92 -15.83 5.51
N ILE A 279 -3.29 -15.33 4.43
CA ILE A 279 -2.29 -14.25 4.46
C ILE A 279 -2.54 -13.23 3.34
N SER A 280 -3.79 -13.11 2.90
CA SER A 280 -4.14 -12.35 1.70
C SER A 280 -3.77 -10.87 1.77
N ASP A 281 -3.87 -10.27 2.94
CA ASP A 281 -3.63 -8.84 3.12
C ASP A 281 -2.14 -8.44 3.05
N LEU A 282 -1.22 -9.40 3.11
CA LEU A 282 0.22 -9.15 2.90
C LEU A 282 0.48 -8.47 1.55
N GLY A 283 -0.38 -8.70 0.55
CA GLY A 283 -0.33 -8.05 -0.75
C GLY A 283 -0.44 -6.52 -0.68
N ALA A 284 -1.26 -5.99 0.21
CA ALA A 284 -1.43 -4.53 0.38
C ALA A 284 -0.16 -3.84 0.90
N TRP A 285 0.57 -4.48 1.81
CA TRP A 285 1.86 -3.97 2.27
C TRP A 285 2.94 -4.09 1.17
N LEU A 286 2.98 -5.21 0.45
CA LEU A 286 3.88 -5.42 -0.69
C LEU A 286 3.64 -4.40 -1.80
N GLU A 287 2.38 -4.03 -2.02
CA GLU A 287 2.01 -2.97 -2.96
C GLU A 287 2.72 -1.65 -2.62
N GLN A 288 2.68 -1.22 -1.36
CA GLN A 288 3.39 -0.02 -0.94
C GLN A 288 4.89 -0.19 -1.10
N LEU A 289 5.45 -1.27 -0.58
CA LEU A 289 6.90 -1.48 -0.58
C LEU A 289 7.48 -1.38 -1.99
N LEU A 290 6.89 -2.09 -2.95
CA LEU A 290 7.37 -2.11 -4.34
C LEU A 290 7.12 -0.79 -5.07
N ALA A 291 5.90 -0.28 -5.03
CA ALA A 291 5.52 0.92 -5.78
C ALA A 291 6.27 2.17 -5.31
N GLU A 292 6.30 2.41 -4.00
CA GLU A 292 6.93 3.61 -3.43
C GLU A 292 8.45 3.55 -3.51
N SER A 293 9.05 2.35 -3.41
CA SER A 293 10.50 2.19 -3.51
C SER A 293 11.01 2.27 -4.94
N THR A 294 10.28 1.77 -5.93
CA THR A 294 10.82 1.59 -7.29
C THR A 294 10.27 2.56 -8.31
N GLY A 295 9.06 3.10 -8.13
CA GLY A 295 8.37 3.94 -9.11
C GLY A 295 8.93 5.35 -9.24
N LYS A 296 10.09 5.51 -9.91
CA LYS A 296 10.83 6.78 -10.00
C LYS A 296 11.54 6.93 -11.33
N GLN A 297 11.73 8.17 -11.77
CA GLN A 297 12.51 8.50 -12.97
C GLN A 297 12.03 7.76 -14.23
N GLY A 298 10.72 7.54 -14.36
CA GLY A 298 10.13 6.80 -15.48
C GLY A 298 10.35 5.29 -15.44
N LYS A 299 10.83 4.75 -14.31
CA LYS A 299 11.12 3.33 -14.09
C LYS A 299 10.32 2.80 -12.91
N GLY A 300 10.35 1.48 -12.71
CA GLY A 300 9.85 0.85 -11.48
C GLY A 300 9.01 -0.38 -11.73
N LEU A 301 8.60 -0.98 -10.64
CA LEU A 301 7.68 -2.11 -10.57
C LEU A 301 6.27 -1.59 -10.30
N ILE A 302 5.30 -2.11 -11.01
CA ILE A 302 3.87 -1.88 -10.77
C ILE A 302 3.30 -3.12 -10.08
N PRO A 303 3.10 -3.07 -8.76
CA PRO A 303 2.48 -4.17 -8.04
C PRO A 303 1.01 -4.29 -8.41
N VAL A 304 0.57 -5.53 -8.60
CA VAL A 304 -0.80 -5.89 -8.91
C VAL A 304 -1.31 -6.77 -7.76
N GLU A 305 -1.90 -6.11 -6.78
CA GLU A 305 -2.44 -6.72 -5.57
C GLU A 305 -3.95 -6.97 -5.73
N GLY A 306 -4.50 -8.01 -5.11
CA GLY A 306 -5.93 -8.30 -5.05
C GLY A 306 -6.61 -8.55 -6.40
N GLU A 307 -5.85 -8.74 -7.48
CA GLU A 307 -6.39 -9.16 -8.77
C GLU A 307 -6.69 -10.65 -8.72
N ALA A 308 -7.97 -11.04 -8.85
CA ALA A 308 -8.34 -12.43 -8.81
C ALA A 308 -7.64 -13.23 -9.92
N LEU A 309 -7.20 -14.45 -9.60
CA LEU A 309 -6.61 -15.35 -10.57
C LEU A 309 -7.60 -15.67 -11.70
N ALA A 310 -7.06 -15.91 -12.88
CA ALA A 310 -7.80 -16.26 -14.09
C ALA A 310 -6.97 -17.21 -14.96
N GLU A 311 -7.57 -17.72 -16.01
CA GLU A 311 -6.87 -18.50 -17.04
C GLU A 311 -5.69 -17.71 -17.63
N PRO A 312 -4.56 -18.35 -17.94
CA PRO A 312 -3.35 -17.68 -18.41
C PRO A 312 -3.55 -16.74 -19.61
N ALA A 313 -4.49 -17.06 -20.50
CA ALA A 313 -4.82 -16.25 -21.68
C ALA A 313 -5.35 -14.85 -21.33
N ARG A 314 -5.75 -14.59 -20.08
CA ARG A 314 -6.21 -13.28 -19.60
C ARG A 314 -5.08 -12.34 -19.20
N PHE A 315 -3.84 -12.83 -19.12
CA PHE A 315 -2.69 -12.06 -18.70
C PHE A 315 -1.81 -11.62 -19.88
N GLY A 316 -1.27 -10.41 -19.78
CA GLY A 316 -0.23 -9.91 -20.70
C GLY A 316 1.12 -10.56 -20.43
N SER A 317 2.04 -10.46 -21.39
CA SER A 317 3.41 -10.99 -21.26
C SER A 317 4.34 -10.14 -20.40
N ASP A 318 3.87 -9.00 -19.90
CA ASP A 318 4.59 -8.01 -19.13
C ASP A 318 4.58 -8.26 -17.60
N ARG A 319 4.15 -9.47 -17.18
CA ARG A 319 4.00 -9.84 -15.77
C ARG A 319 5.12 -10.74 -15.26
N VAL A 320 5.44 -10.57 -13.98
CA VAL A 320 6.08 -11.56 -13.09
C VAL A 320 5.07 -11.90 -12.01
N PHE A 321 4.87 -13.18 -11.73
CA PHE A 321 3.97 -13.64 -10.68
C PHE A 321 4.77 -14.03 -9.45
N ALA A 322 4.35 -13.55 -8.28
CA ALA A 322 4.89 -13.94 -6.98
C ALA A 322 3.79 -14.66 -6.19
N TYR A 323 3.97 -15.96 -5.97
CA TYR A 323 3.03 -16.80 -5.26
C TYR A 323 3.51 -17.13 -3.85
N LEU A 324 2.89 -16.49 -2.85
CA LEU A 324 3.14 -16.75 -1.43
C LEU A 324 2.10 -17.77 -0.93
N ARG A 325 2.53 -19.01 -0.83
CA ARG A 325 1.68 -20.15 -0.48
C ARG A 325 1.76 -20.44 1.01
N LEU A 326 0.62 -20.41 1.69
CA LEU A 326 0.53 -20.79 3.10
C LEU A 326 0.44 -22.32 3.22
N GLU A 327 1.51 -22.96 3.67
CA GLU A 327 1.61 -24.41 3.73
C GLU A 327 0.66 -25.04 4.75
N SER A 328 0.36 -24.32 5.85
CA SER A 328 -0.59 -24.79 6.87
C SER A 328 -2.06 -24.74 6.42
N ALA A 329 -2.36 -23.99 5.35
CA ALA A 329 -3.72 -23.85 4.81
C ALA A 329 -3.66 -23.60 3.29
N PRO A 330 -3.24 -24.61 2.47
CA PRO A 330 -3.10 -24.45 1.04
C PRO A 330 -4.46 -24.39 0.34
N ASP A 331 -4.52 -23.63 -0.76
CA ASP A 331 -5.68 -23.57 -1.65
C ASP A 331 -5.37 -24.33 -2.95
N ALA A 332 -5.98 -25.51 -3.12
CA ALA A 332 -5.74 -26.38 -4.26
C ALA A 332 -6.19 -25.75 -5.60
N ALA A 333 -7.24 -24.93 -5.61
CA ALA A 333 -7.69 -24.26 -6.82
C ALA A 333 -6.70 -23.16 -7.22
N GLN A 334 -6.15 -22.43 -6.25
CA GLN A 334 -5.10 -21.45 -6.47
C GLN A 334 -3.82 -22.12 -6.98
N ASP A 335 -3.41 -23.27 -6.39
CA ASP A 335 -2.26 -24.06 -6.84
C ASP A 335 -2.38 -24.48 -8.31
N GLN A 336 -3.57 -24.92 -8.74
CA GLN A 336 -3.84 -25.34 -10.13
C GLN A 336 -3.73 -24.17 -11.11
N LEU A 337 -4.30 -23.01 -10.78
CA LEU A 337 -4.22 -21.82 -11.63
C LEU A 337 -2.77 -21.30 -11.73
N VAL A 338 -2.03 -21.30 -10.64
CA VAL A 338 -0.61 -20.92 -10.64
C VAL A 338 0.21 -21.87 -11.51
N ALA A 339 -0.03 -23.17 -11.43
CA ALA A 339 0.63 -24.15 -12.29
C ALA A 339 0.27 -23.96 -13.78
N ALA A 340 -0.98 -23.60 -14.09
CA ALA A 340 -1.38 -23.29 -15.46
C ALA A 340 -0.66 -22.02 -16.00
N ILE A 341 -0.50 -20.99 -15.17
CA ILE A 341 0.24 -19.76 -15.50
C ILE A 341 1.71 -20.06 -15.80
N GLU A 342 2.35 -20.93 -14.98
CA GLU A 342 3.72 -21.42 -15.22
C GLU A 342 3.85 -22.16 -16.54
N ASN A 343 2.94 -23.13 -16.78
CA ASN A 343 2.94 -23.93 -18.00
C ASN A 343 2.69 -23.10 -19.26
N ALA A 344 2.04 -21.94 -19.14
CA ALA A 344 1.88 -20.98 -20.22
C ALA A 344 3.13 -20.11 -20.46
N GLY A 345 4.22 -20.32 -19.71
CA GLY A 345 5.51 -19.64 -19.89
C GLY A 345 5.64 -18.29 -19.16
N HIS A 346 4.75 -17.99 -18.23
CA HIS A 346 4.95 -16.82 -17.37
C HIS A 346 5.99 -17.12 -16.27
N PRO A 347 6.85 -16.14 -15.92
CA PRO A 347 7.74 -16.29 -14.77
C PRO A 347 6.92 -16.30 -13.46
N VAL A 348 7.11 -17.34 -12.66
CA VAL A 348 6.46 -17.51 -11.36
C VAL A 348 7.51 -17.76 -10.29
N VAL A 349 7.54 -16.89 -9.28
CA VAL A 349 8.33 -17.07 -8.06
C VAL A 349 7.44 -17.71 -7.02
N ARG A 350 7.80 -18.93 -6.57
CA ARG A 350 7.08 -19.63 -5.52
C ARG A 350 7.76 -19.41 -4.18
N ILE A 351 6.98 -18.95 -3.20
CA ILE A 351 7.42 -18.70 -1.83
C ILE A 351 6.53 -19.49 -0.89
N ALA A 352 7.10 -20.44 -0.13
CA ALA A 352 6.35 -21.12 0.90
C ALA A 352 6.41 -20.34 2.22
N VAL A 353 5.24 -20.14 2.80
CA VAL A 353 5.01 -19.60 4.15
C VAL A 353 4.45 -20.76 4.96
N GLU A 354 5.22 -21.33 5.88
CA GLU A 354 4.80 -22.55 6.59
C GLU A 354 3.61 -22.32 7.51
N GLN A 355 3.59 -21.16 8.18
CA GLN A 355 2.56 -20.77 9.15
C GLN A 355 2.40 -19.25 9.17
N PRO A 356 1.25 -18.72 9.62
CA PRO A 356 0.99 -17.27 9.61
C PRO A 356 2.07 -16.40 10.29
N HIS A 357 2.67 -16.85 11.38
CA HIS A 357 3.73 -16.07 12.07
C HIS A 357 4.99 -15.85 11.20
N GLN A 358 5.17 -16.59 10.09
CA GLN A 358 6.28 -16.34 9.18
C GLN A 358 6.06 -15.11 8.27
N ILE A 359 4.93 -14.42 8.34
CA ILE A 359 4.78 -13.14 7.63
C ILE A 359 5.85 -12.13 8.03
N GLY A 360 6.38 -12.19 9.26
CA GLY A 360 7.53 -11.40 9.69
C GLY A 360 8.78 -11.66 8.83
N ALA A 361 9.02 -12.94 8.51
CA ALA A 361 10.11 -13.34 7.62
C ALA A 361 9.91 -12.78 6.20
N GLU A 362 8.67 -12.74 5.72
CA GLU A 362 8.35 -12.19 4.42
C GLU A 362 8.49 -10.67 4.38
N PHE A 363 8.19 -9.94 5.44
CA PHE A 363 8.52 -8.52 5.51
C PHE A 363 10.00 -8.31 5.23
N PHE A 364 10.89 -9.01 5.92
CA PHE A 364 12.32 -8.85 5.74
C PHE A 364 12.82 -9.32 4.36
N ARG A 365 12.36 -10.49 3.89
CA ARG A 365 12.72 -10.99 2.54
C ARG A 365 12.42 -9.96 1.46
N TRP A 366 11.23 -9.39 1.49
CA TRP A 366 10.78 -8.44 0.48
C TRP A 366 11.43 -7.06 0.62
N GLU A 367 11.81 -6.64 1.83
CA GLU A 367 12.63 -5.43 2.03
C GLU A 367 14.00 -5.59 1.35
N ILE A 368 14.71 -6.71 1.56
CA ILE A 368 15.96 -7.02 0.86
C ILE A 368 15.71 -7.09 -0.67
N ALA A 369 14.69 -7.82 -1.10
CA ALA A 369 14.40 -7.99 -2.52
C ALA A 369 14.11 -6.65 -3.22
N THR A 370 13.39 -5.75 -2.56
CA THR A 370 13.10 -4.41 -3.07
C THR A 370 14.36 -3.55 -3.16
N ALA A 371 15.21 -3.59 -2.15
CA ALA A 371 16.50 -2.89 -2.18
C ALA A 371 17.41 -3.41 -3.31
N VAL A 372 17.45 -4.73 -3.52
CA VAL A 372 18.21 -5.37 -4.61
C VAL A 372 17.62 -5.00 -5.98
N ALA A 373 16.29 -5.10 -6.15
CA ALA A 373 15.62 -4.70 -7.39
C ALA A 373 15.89 -3.22 -7.72
N GLY A 374 15.86 -2.34 -6.71
CA GLY A 374 16.20 -0.92 -6.87
C GLY A 374 17.62 -0.70 -7.40
N SER A 375 18.61 -1.47 -6.91
CA SER A 375 19.98 -1.47 -7.42
C SER A 375 20.05 -1.87 -8.91
N ILE A 376 19.32 -2.90 -9.30
CA ILE A 376 19.32 -3.44 -10.68
C ILE A 376 18.61 -2.49 -11.64
N ILE A 377 17.51 -1.89 -11.22
CA ILE A 377 16.75 -0.88 -11.98
C ILE A 377 17.55 0.44 -12.07
N GLY A 378 18.47 0.67 -11.13
CA GLY A 378 19.31 1.87 -11.05
C GLY A 378 18.54 3.08 -10.51
N ILE A 379 17.85 2.90 -9.39
CA ILE A 379 17.11 3.95 -8.68
C ILE A 379 17.44 3.92 -7.17
N HIS A 380 17.15 5.03 -6.49
CA HIS A 380 17.24 5.12 -5.02
C HIS A 380 15.99 4.51 -4.37
N PRO A 381 16.07 3.32 -3.69
CA PRO A 381 14.87 2.60 -3.25
C PRO A 381 14.24 3.15 -1.95
N PHE A 382 14.87 4.12 -1.29
CA PHE A 382 14.47 4.57 0.05
C PHE A 382 13.84 5.97 0.09
N ASN A 383 13.91 6.76 -0.99
CA ASN A 383 13.26 8.06 -1.09
C ASN A 383 11.90 7.97 -1.83
N GLN A 384 11.10 9.06 -1.83
CA GLN A 384 9.78 9.14 -2.47
C GLN A 384 9.50 10.59 -2.96
N PRO A 385 10.21 11.09 -3.98
CA PRO A 385 10.15 12.50 -4.37
C PRO A 385 8.79 12.92 -4.96
N ASP A 386 8.04 12.01 -5.59
CA ASP A 386 6.83 12.37 -6.33
C ASP A 386 5.56 12.42 -5.44
N VAL A 387 5.59 11.84 -4.25
CA VAL A 387 4.48 11.90 -3.28
C VAL A 387 4.31 13.31 -2.71
N GLU A 388 5.41 14.06 -2.55
CA GLU A 388 5.36 15.40 -1.96
C GLU A 388 4.56 16.39 -2.83
N ALA A 389 4.58 16.25 -4.16
CA ALA A 389 3.81 17.11 -5.07
C ALA A 389 2.29 17.07 -4.75
N SER A 390 1.72 15.89 -4.51
CA SER A 390 0.29 15.77 -4.16
C SER A 390 -0.02 16.38 -2.79
N LYS A 391 0.88 16.27 -1.82
CA LYS A 391 0.70 16.92 -0.50
C LYS A 391 0.71 18.44 -0.61
N VAL A 392 1.59 18.99 -1.44
CA VAL A 392 1.64 20.44 -1.71
C VAL A 392 0.35 20.91 -2.37
N ALA A 393 -0.12 20.21 -3.41
CA ALA A 393 -1.38 20.53 -4.09
C ALA A 393 -2.59 20.44 -3.15
N THR A 394 -2.67 19.39 -2.32
CA THR A 394 -3.72 19.23 -1.30
C THR A 394 -3.71 20.37 -0.30
N ARG A 395 -2.53 20.74 0.22
CA ARG A 395 -2.39 21.86 1.18
C ARG A 395 -2.86 23.18 0.57
N ALA A 396 -2.46 23.49 -0.66
CA ALA A 396 -2.91 24.71 -1.35
C ALA A 396 -4.44 24.77 -1.46
N LEU A 397 -5.11 23.66 -1.75
CA LEU A 397 -6.57 23.58 -1.84
C LEU A 397 -7.25 23.74 -0.47
N THR A 398 -6.71 23.13 0.59
CA THR A 398 -7.27 23.28 1.94
C THR A 398 -7.07 24.69 2.48
N GLU A 399 -5.93 25.32 2.25
CA GLU A 399 -5.67 26.72 2.60
C GLU A 399 -6.59 27.68 1.82
N GLU A 400 -6.88 27.41 0.56
CA GLU A 400 -7.85 28.19 -0.22
C GLU A 400 -9.26 28.06 0.34
N TYR A 401 -9.65 26.83 0.74
CA TYR A 401 -10.92 26.61 1.42
C TYR A 401 -11.01 27.41 2.73
N GLU A 402 -9.97 27.42 3.54
CA GLU A 402 -9.95 28.19 4.80
C GLU A 402 -10.12 29.69 4.59
N ARG A 403 -9.60 30.23 3.47
CA ARG A 403 -9.75 31.64 3.10
C ARG A 403 -11.12 31.98 2.53
N ASN A 404 -11.65 31.11 1.66
CA ASN A 404 -12.79 31.42 0.80
C ASN A 404 -14.09 30.70 1.18
N GLY A 405 -14.04 29.74 2.12
CA GLY A 405 -15.16 28.89 2.53
C GLY A 405 -15.62 27.89 1.46
N ARG A 406 -14.85 27.74 0.38
CA ARG A 406 -15.14 26.78 -0.71
C ARG A 406 -13.87 26.42 -1.46
N LEU A 407 -13.86 25.19 -2.02
CA LEU A 407 -12.83 24.79 -2.99
C LEU A 407 -13.03 25.54 -4.32
N PRO A 408 -11.97 25.71 -5.13
CA PRO A 408 -12.08 26.25 -6.48
C PRO A 408 -13.16 25.56 -7.30
N ALA A 409 -13.89 26.30 -8.12
CA ALA A 409 -14.89 25.73 -9.00
C ALA A 409 -14.21 24.90 -10.12
N GLU A 410 -14.78 23.74 -10.43
CA GLU A 410 -14.38 22.91 -11.57
C GLU A 410 -15.59 22.69 -12.49
N ALA A 411 -15.36 22.70 -13.80
CA ALA A 411 -16.39 22.41 -14.78
C ALA A 411 -16.16 21.00 -15.39
N PRO A 412 -17.15 20.10 -15.36
CA PRO A 412 -17.06 18.83 -16.07
C PRO A 412 -17.05 19.09 -17.59
N PHE A 413 -16.28 18.30 -18.32
CA PHE A 413 -16.34 18.36 -19.79
C PHE A 413 -17.50 17.55 -20.38
N PHE A 414 -18.12 16.69 -19.58
CA PHE A 414 -19.32 15.91 -19.89
C PHE A 414 -20.13 15.64 -18.60
N GLU A 415 -21.45 15.67 -18.73
CA GLU A 415 -22.39 15.26 -17.68
C GLU A 415 -23.52 14.42 -18.31
N GLY A 416 -23.76 13.24 -17.77
CA GLY A 416 -24.82 12.34 -18.25
C GLY A 416 -24.96 11.09 -17.39
N GLY A 417 -26.18 10.58 -17.26
CA GLY A 417 -26.47 9.42 -16.42
C GLY A 417 -26.13 9.63 -14.93
N GLY A 418 -26.24 10.87 -14.41
CA GLY A 418 -25.90 11.19 -13.03
C GLY A 418 -24.40 11.18 -12.71
N ILE A 419 -23.53 11.02 -13.72
CA ILE A 419 -22.06 11.03 -13.58
C ILE A 419 -21.49 12.22 -14.33
N LYS A 420 -20.54 12.93 -13.70
CA LYS A 420 -19.77 14.03 -14.29
C LYS A 420 -18.37 13.56 -14.61
N LEU A 421 -17.88 13.87 -15.80
CA LEU A 421 -16.52 13.53 -16.23
C LEU A 421 -15.64 14.77 -16.21
N PHE A 422 -14.44 14.62 -15.63
CA PHE A 422 -13.40 15.65 -15.57
C PHE A 422 -12.09 15.09 -16.16
N ALA A 423 -11.37 15.93 -16.85
CA ALA A 423 -10.03 15.67 -17.34
C ALA A 423 -9.30 17.01 -17.51
N ASP A 424 -7.98 16.99 -17.57
CA ASP A 424 -7.22 18.15 -18.04
C ASP A 424 -7.52 18.46 -19.51
N ALA A 425 -7.08 19.63 -19.97
CA ALA A 425 -7.39 20.11 -21.31
C ALA A 425 -6.94 19.16 -22.44
N ASN A 426 -5.77 18.52 -22.28
CA ASN A 426 -5.21 17.61 -23.29
C ASN A 426 -6.02 16.31 -23.33
N ASN A 427 -6.27 15.70 -22.17
CA ASN A 427 -7.06 14.48 -22.05
C ASN A 427 -8.51 14.72 -22.50
N ALA A 428 -9.15 15.85 -22.11
CA ALA A 428 -10.51 16.20 -22.52
C ALA A 428 -10.62 16.40 -24.04
N THR A 429 -9.65 17.09 -24.65
CA THR A 429 -9.61 17.31 -26.10
C THR A 429 -9.47 15.98 -26.85
N ALA A 430 -8.53 15.13 -26.42
CA ALA A 430 -8.31 13.83 -27.05
C ALA A 430 -9.56 12.92 -26.95
N LEU A 431 -10.22 12.92 -25.79
CA LEU A 431 -11.45 12.13 -25.59
C LEU A 431 -12.61 12.67 -26.44
N LYS A 432 -12.82 14.00 -26.51
CA LYS A 432 -13.87 14.60 -27.34
C LYS A 432 -13.66 14.35 -28.82
N GLN A 433 -12.42 14.37 -29.30
CA GLN A 433 -12.11 14.06 -30.70
C GLN A 433 -12.35 12.59 -31.07
N ALA A 434 -12.20 11.68 -30.11
CA ALA A 434 -12.42 10.25 -30.30
C ALA A 434 -13.90 9.83 -30.26
N VAL A 435 -14.81 10.71 -29.83
CA VAL A 435 -16.22 10.39 -29.59
C VAL A 435 -17.10 11.17 -30.56
N GLY A 436 -17.83 10.46 -31.43
CA GLY A 436 -18.76 11.07 -32.38
C GLY A 436 -20.11 11.45 -31.77
N ASN A 437 -20.65 10.60 -30.86
CA ASN A 437 -21.90 10.84 -30.15
C ASN A 437 -21.64 10.83 -28.63
N PRO A 438 -21.59 11.97 -27.95
CA PRO A 438 -21.22 12.06 -26.56
C PRO A 438 -22.14 11.28 -25.62
N SER A 439 -21.62 10.28 -24.93
CA SER A 439 -22.26 9.54 -23.85
C SER A 439 -21.22 9.05 -22.85
N LEU A 440 -21.64 8.69 -21.64
CA LEU A 440 -20.75 8.10 -20.63
C LEU A 440 -19.99 6.88 -21.19
N THR A 441 -20.74 5.96 -21.83
CA THR A 441 -20.18 4.74 -22.45
C THR A 441 -19.13 5.05 -23.50
N GLU A 442 -19.41 5.98 -24.42
CA GLU A 442 -18.47 6.32 -25.49
C GLU A 442 -17.21 7.00 -24.96
N PHE A 443 -17.28 7.87 -23.95
CA PHE A 443 -16.10 8.43 -23.31
C PHE A 443 -15.28 7.38 -22.57
N LEU A 444 -15.91 6.44 -21.86
CA LEU A 444 -15.23 5.30 -21.23
C LEU A 444 -14.58 4.39 -22.28
N LYS A 445 -15.27 4.10 -23.40
CA LYS A 445 -14.71 3.34 -24.54
C LYS A 445 -13.49 4.00 -25.12
N ALA A 446 -13.55 5.32 -25.36
CA ALA A 446 -12.41 6.09 -25.83
C ALA A 446 -11.25 6.07 -24.83
N HIS A 447 -11.54 6.22 -23.52
CA HIS A 447 -10.53 6.18 -22.47
C HIS A 447 -9.86 4.81 -22.35
N LEU A 448 -10.63 3.73 -22.25
CA LEU A 448 -10.14 2.35 -22.18
C LEU A 448 -9.50 1.89 -23.51
N GLY A 449 -9.86 2.51 -24.63
CA GLY A 449 -9.21 2.34 -25.92
C GLY A 449 -7.76 2.80 -25.97
N ARG A 450 -7.34 3.64 -25.01
CA ARG A 450 -5.96 4.14 -24.89
C ARG A 450 -5.00 3.13 -24.23
N ILE A 451 -5.52 2.03 -23.70
CA ILE A 451 -4.70 0.95 -23.12
C ILE A 451 -3.99 0.21 -24.24
N LYS A 452 -2.66 0.20 -24.22
CA LYS A 452 -1.77 -0.48 -25.16
C LYS A 452 -1.10 -1.69 -24.52
N PRO A 453 -0.53 -2.63 -25.28
CA PRO A 453 0.32 -3.67 -24.71
C PRO A 453 1.45 -3.10 -23.82
N GLY A 454 1.64 -3.66 -22.64
CA GLY A 454 2.59 -3.15 -21.64
C GLY A 454 2.03 -2.04 -20.74
N ASP A 455 0.81 -1.55 -20.99
CA ASP A 455 0.14 -0.62 -20.07
C ASP A 455 -0.56 -1.36 -18.91
N TYR A 456 -0.88 -0.61 -17.87
CA TYR A 456 -1.77 -1.05 -16.80
C TYR A 456 -2.94 -0.09 -16.65
N PHE A 457 -4.04 -0.59 -16.10
CA PHE A 457 -5.21 0.20 -15.76
C PHE A 457 -5.33 0.33 -14.24
N ALA A 458 -5.56 1.53 -13.73
CA ALA A 458 -5.72 1.76 -12.31
C ALA A 458 -7.01 2.51 -11.98
N VAL A 459 -7.80 1.96 -11.04
CA VAL A 459 -8.96 2.61 -10.45
C VAL A 459 -8.54 3.26 -9.13
N LEU A 460 -8.76 4.57 -9.01
CA LEU A 460 -8.37 5.41 -7.88
C LEU A 460 -9.64 5.94 -7.20
N ALA A 461 -10.17 5.23 -6.20
CA ALA A 461 -11.51 5.47 -5.68
C ALA A 461 -11.49 6.24 -4.35
N TYR A 462 -11.91 7.52 -4.35
CA TYR A 462 -12.11 8.35 -3.16
C TYR A 462 -13.55 8.20 -2.68
N ILE A 463 -13.87 7.03 -2.14
CA ILE A 463 -15.16 6.63 -1.60
C ILE A 463 -14.92 5.74 -0.37
N GLU A 464 -15.95 5.50 0.42
CA GLU A 464 -15.88 4.57 1.55
C GLU A 464 -15.38 3.18 1.10
N MET A 465 -14.37 2.65 1.81
CA MET A 465 -13.88 1.30 1.60
C MET A 465 -14.74 0.29 2.35
N ASN A 466 -15.75 -0.26 1.66
CA ASN A 466 -16.61 -1.31 2.19
C ASN A 466 -16.71 -2.49 1.20
N ALA A 467 -17.25 -3.62 1.68
CA ALA A 467 -17.31 -4.85 0.90
C ALA A 467 -18.16 -4.72 -0.40
N ALA A 468 -19.19 -3.87 -0.41
CA ALA A 468 -20.02 -3.65 -1.58
C ALA A 468 -19.29 -2.85 -2.65
N HIS A 469 -18.68 -1.73 -2.29
CA HIS A 469 -17.86 -0.90 -3.19
C HIS A 469 -16.67 -1.69 -3.72
N LYS A 470 -15.96 -2.42 -2.83
CA LYS A 470 -14.83 -3.29 -3.25
C LYS A 470 -15.27 -4.30 -4.31
N ARG A 471 -16.43 -4.96 -4.16
CA ARG A 471 -16.95 -5.91 -5.17
C ARG A 471 -17.15 -5.26 -6.53
N THR A 472 -17.79 -4.08 -6.58
CA THR A 472 -18.05 -3.39 -7.85
C THR A 472 -16.76 -2.93 -8.51
N LEU A 473 -15.80 -2.37 -7.75
CA LEU A 473 -14.50 -1.98 -8.28
C LEU A 473 -13.70 -3.19 -8.79
N GLN A 474 -13.78 -4.33 -8.11
CA GLN A 474 -13.19 -5.59 -8.57
C GLN A 474 -13.85 -6.07 -9.88
N ALA A 475 -15.18 -5.97 -10.02
CA ALA A 475 -15.86 -6.31 -11.27
C ALA A 475 -15.37 -5.43 -12.44
N ILE A 476 -15.26 -4.12 -12.23
CA ILE A 476 -14.74 -3.18 -13.22
C ILE A 476 -13.31 -3.55 -13.63
N ARG A 477 -12.39 -3.77 -12.66
CA ARG A 477 -11.00 -4.10 -12.97
C ARG A 477 -10.87 -5.41 -13.75
N HIS A 478 -11.61 -6.45 -13.35
CA HIS A 478 -11.53 -7.75 -14.01
C HIS A 478 -12.11 -7.70 -15.43
N ALA A 479 -13.19 -6.95 -15.68
CA ALA A 479 -13.70 -6.74 -17.02
C ALA A 479 -12.66 -6.09 -17.94
N VAL A 480 -11.92 -5.08 -17.46
CA VAL A 480 -10.84 -4.44 -18.21
C VAL A 480 -9.68 -5.41 -18.43
N ARG A 481 -9.20 -6.12 -17.39
CA ARG A 481 -8.15 -7.14 -17.52
C ARG A 481 -8.51 -8.17 -18.58
N ASP A 482 -9.70 -8.74 -18.48
CA ASP A 482 -10.11 -9.87 -19.33
C ASP A 482 -10.24 -9.46 -20.80
N ARG A 483 -10.64 -8.23 -21.07
CA ARG A 483 -10.79 -7.71 -22.45
C ARG A 483 -9.51 -7.15 -23.02
N LYS A 484 -8.70 -6.45 -22.20
CA LYS A 484 -7.48 -5.75 -22.65
C LYS A 484 -6.20 -6.56 -22.39
N ARG A 485 -6.26 -7.62 -21.56
CA ARG A 485 -5.10 -8.40 -21.10
C ARG A 485 -4.05 -7.54 -20.39
N ALA A 486 -4.48 -6.41 -19.83
CA ALA A 486 -3.63 -5.48 -19.12
C ALA A 486 -3.60 -5.82 -17.62
N ALA A 487 -2.52 -5.48 -16.94
CA ALA A 487 -2.48 -5.48 -15.48
C ALA A 487 -3.45 -4.45 -14.92
N THR A 488 -4.08 -4.74 -13.78
CA THR A 488 -5.07 -3.83 -13.20
C THR A 488 -4.82 -3.62 -11.72
N CYS A 489 -4.95 -2.37 -11.26
CA CYS A 489 -4.81 -1.96 -9.87
C CYS A 489 -6.12 -1.32 -9.38
N VAL A 490 -6.43 -1.46 -8.10
CA VAL A 490 -7.54 -0.77 -7.43
C VAL A 490 -7.02 -0.21 -6.12
N GLY A 491 -7.10 1.10 -5.95
CA GLY A 491 -6.74 1.77 -4.70
C GLY A 491 -7.89 2.60 -4.16
N PHE A 492 -8.08 2.56 -2.82
CA PHE A 492 -8.96 3.49 -2.14
C PHE A 492 -8.18 4.73 -1.69
N GLY A 493 -8.70 5.90 -1.99
CA GLY A 493 -8.10 7.17 -1.60
C GLY A 493 -8.65 7.68 -0.25
N PRO A 494 -7.79 8.30 0.58
CA PRO A 494 -6.41 8.71 0.27
C PRO A 494 -5.33 7.65 0.52
N ARG A 495 -5.65 6.44 0.98
CA ARG A 495 -4.69 5.36 1.32
C ARG A 495 -3.62 5.19 0.24
N PHE A 496 -4.03 5.05 -1.04
CA PHE A 496 -3.09 4.81 -2.14
C PHE A 496 -2.12 5.98 -2.41
N LEU A 497 -2.41 7.21 -1.95
CA LEU A 497 -1.45 8.32 -2.02
C LEU A 497 -0.17 8.04 -1.24
N HIS A 498 -0.28 7.21 -0.20
CA HIS A 498 0.81 6.77 0.66
C HIS A 498 1.34 5.37 0.31
N SER A 499 1.01 4.86 -0.89
CA SER A 499 1.49 3.57 -1.42
C SER A 499 1.83 3.66 -2.91
N THR A 500 0.90 3.35 -3.79
CA THR A 500 1.08 3.34 -5.25
C THR A 500 1.23 4.72 -5.87
N GLY A 501 0.83 5.78 -5.16
CA GLY A 501 0.87 7.16 -5.66
C GLY A 501 2.25 7.59 -6.17
N GLN A 502 3.34 7.09 -5.58
CA GLN A 502 4.70 7.34 -6.05
C GLN A 502 4.92 6.74 -7.46
N ALA A 503 4.54 5.48 -7.67
CA ALA A 503 4.71 4.80 -8.96
C ALA A 503 3.79 5.37 -10.05
N TYR A 504 2.58 5.78 -9.70
CA TYR A 504 1.65 6.37 -10.65
C TYR A 504 2.13 7.72 -11.20
N LYS A 505 2.90 8.46 -10.43
CA LYS A 505 3.45 9.78 -10.78
C LYS A 505 4.89 9.70 -11.30
N GLY A 506 5.76 9.00 -10.58
CA GLY A 506 7.19 8.92 -10.88
C GLY A 506 7.61 7.72 -11.73
N GLY A 507 6.79 6.68 -11.80
CA GLY A 507 7.06 5.45 -12.56
C GLY A 507 6.84 5.59 -14.07
N PRO A 508 6.88 4.47 -14.81
CA PRO A 508 6.67 4.46 -16.26
C PRO A 508 5.33 5.12 -16.65
N ASN A 509 5.30 5.87 -17.77
CA ASN A 509 4.05 6.44 -18.28
C ASN A 509 3.21 5.39 -19.02
N SER A 510 2.99 4.25 -18.40
CA SER A 510 2.19 3.12 -18.90
C SER A 510 0.83 3.00 -18.19
N GLY A 511 0.49 3.92 -17.26
CA GLY A 511 -0.79 3.91 -16.56
C GLY A 511 -1.93 4.56 -17.36
N VAL A 512 -3.12 3.94 -17.29
CA VAL A 512 -4.40 4.54 -17.69
C VAL A 512 -5.27 4.58 -16.45
N PHE A 513 -5.65 5.77 -15.99
CA PHE A 513 -6.23 5.99 -14.67
C PHE A 513 -7.71 6.38 -14.77
N LEU A 514 -8.55 5.69 -14.01
CA LEU A 514 -9.93 6.07 -13.73
C LEU A 514 -10.04 6.48 -12.27
N GLN A 515 -10.04 7.79 -11.99
CA GLN A 515 -10.30 8.29 -10.66
C GLN A 515 -11.82 8.37 -10.43
N ILE A 516 -12.28 7.88 -9.29
CA ILE A 516 -13.69 7.92 -8.87
C ILE A 516 -13.80 8.80 -7.64
N THR A 517 -14.68 9.78 -7.67
CA THR A 517 -15.04 10.67 -6.55
C THR A 517 -16.55 10.73 -6.39
N CYS A 518 -17.05 11.22 -5.27
CA CYS A 518 -18.49 11.34 -5.01
C CYS A 518 -18.82 12.61 -4.24
N ASP A 519 -20.10 12.98 -4.24
CA ASP A 519 -20.65 13.91 -3.26
C ASP A 519 -20.78 13.21 -1.89
N GLU A 520 -20.63 13.96 -0.80
CA GLU A 520 -20.81 13.43 0.56
C GLU A 520 -22.31 13.40 0.91
N ALA A 521 -22.84 12.24 1.28
CA ALA A 521 -24.20 12.14 1.83
C ALA A 521 -24.31 12.81 3.21
N ALA A 522 -23.25 12.71 4.00
CA ALA A 522 -23.06 13.41 5.28
C ALA A 522 -21.57 13.70 5.45
N ASP A 523 -21.25 14.85 6.02
CA ASP A 523 -19.86 15.26 6.25
C ASP A 523 -19.56 15.39 7.75
N LEU A 524 -18.30 15.35 8.11
CA LEU A 524 -17.81 15.44 9.48
C LEU A 524 -16.90 16.66 9.66
N PRO A 525 -17.15 17.51 10.67
CA PRO A 525 -16.23 18.60 10.99
C PRO A 525 -14.91 18.06 11.56
N VAL A 526 -13.82 18.69 11.20
CA VAL A 526 -12.53 18.48 11.88
C VAL A 526 -12.44 19.49 13.02
N PRO A 527 -12.35 19.05 14.30
CA PRO A 527 -12.28 19.96 15.44
C PRO A 527 -11.12 20.95 15.29
N GLN A 528 -11.39 22.23 15.63
CA GLN A 528 -10.45 23.34 15.56
C GLN A 528 -10.02 23.74 14.13
N GLN A 529 -10.60 23.14 13.07
CA GLN A 529 -10.36 23.53 11.68
C GLN A 529 -11.61 24.14 11.07
N LYS A 530 -11.45 24.92 10.00
CA LYS A 530 -12.59 25.44 9.22
C LYS A 530 -13.10 24.42 8.20
N TYR A 531 -12.25 23.48 7.80
CA TYR A 531 -12.60 22.44 6.83
C TYR A 531 -13.16 21.18 7.53
N THR A 532 -13.84 20.38 6.73
CA THR A 532 -14.42 19.09 7.10
C THR A 532 -13.58 17.96 6.51
N PHE A 533 -13.84 16.71 6.92
CA PHE A 533 -13.20 15.54 6.33
C PHE A 533 -13.55 15.38 4.84
N GLY A 534 -14.79 15.67 4.43
CA GLY A 534 -15.20 15.65 3.03
C GLY A 534 -14.42 16.67 2.18
N VAL A 535 -14.17 17.87 2.72
CA VAL A 535 -13.32 18.88 2.07
C VAL A 535 -11.89 18.40 1.93
N VAL A 536 -11.32 17.75 2.97
CA VAL A 536 -9.97 17.19 2.90
C VAL A 536 -9.90 16.09 1.85
N LYS A 537 -10.85 15.14 1.83
CA LYS A 537 -10.94 14.08 0.82
C LYS A 537 -11.03 14.66 -0.60
N ALA A 538 -11.88 15.66 -0.81
CA ALA A 538 -12.02 16.31 -2.11
C ALA A 538 -10.73 17.03 -2.53
N ALA A 539 -10.05 17.73 -1.61
CA ALA A 539 -8.77 18.36 -1.88
C ALA A 539 -7.67 17.35 -2.22
N GLN A 540 -7.63 16.21 -1.53
CA GLN A 540 -6.70 15.11 -1.82
C GLN A 540 -6.95 14.51 -3.21
N ALA A 541 -8.21 14.24 -3.56
CA ALA A 541 -8.58 13.72 -4.88
C ALA A 541 -8.21 14.68 -6.01
N ARG A 542 -8.50 15.99 -5.84
CA ARG A 542 -8.18 17.02 -6.82
C ARG A 542 -6.69 17.25 -6.96
N GLY A 543 -5.98 17.32 -5.82
CA GLY A 543 -4.52 17.51 -5.83
C GLY A 543 -3.78 16.33 -6.48
N ASP A 544 -4.25 15.09 -6.21
CA ASP A 544 -3.73 13.91 -6.88
C ASP A 544 -3.97 13.92 -8.39
N PHE A 545 -5.20 14.24 -8.80
CA PHE A 545 -5.59 14.34 -10.21
C PHE A 545 -4.80 15.43 -10.95
N GLN A 546 -4.57 16.58 -10.30
CA GLN A 546 -3.74 17.65 -10.84
C GLN A 546 -2.32 17.17 -11.12
N VAL A 547 -1.68 16.47 -10.16
CA VAL A 547 -0.31 15.97 -10.35
C VAL A 547 -0.24 14.89 -11.44
N LEU A 548 -1.25 14.02 -11.56
CA LEU A 548 -1.32 13.08 -12.68
C LEU A 548 -1.38 13.82 -14.02
N SER A 549 -2.16 14.89 -14.10
CA SER A 549 -2.27 15.73 -15.31
C SER A 549 -0.95 16.45 -15.64
N GLU A 550 -0.28 17.03 -14.64
CA GLU A 550 1.03 17.69 -14.78
C GLU A 550 2.15 16.73 -15.23
N ARG A 551 1.95 15.42 -15.02
CA ARG A 551 2.86 14.35 -15.45
C ARG A 551 2.40 13.69 -16.76
N ASP A 552 1.51 14.31 -17.53
CA ASP A 552 0.97 13.82 -18.81
C ASP A 552 0.40 12.39 -18.69
N ARG A 553 -0.21 12.06 -17.54
CA ARG A 553 -0.85 10.76 -17.35
C ARG A 553 -2.19 10.71 -18.08
N ARG A 554 -2.56 9.55 -18.59
CA ARG A 554 -3.86 9.29 -19.22
C ARG A 554 -4.91 9.12 -18.13
N ALA A 555 -5.42 10.22 -17.58
CA ALA A 555 -6.34 10.25 -16.46
C ALA A 555 -7.73 10.74 -16.86
N LEU A 556 -8.76 10.08 -16.31
CA LEU A 556 -10.16 10.46 -16.38
C LEU A 556 -10.75 10.38 -14.97
N ARG A 557 -11.46 11.43 -14.52
CA ARG A 557 -12.18 11.40 -13.25
C ARG A 557 -13.68 11.29 -13.51
N ALA A 558 -14.31 10.26 -12.95
CA ALA A 558 -15.75 10.09 -12.88
C ALA A 558 -16.24 10.50 -11.47
N HIS A 559 -17.06 11.54 -11.40
CA HIS A 559 -17.64 12.04 -10.17
C HIS A 559 -19.09 11.58 -10.05
N LEU A 560 -19.37 10.85 -8.98
CA LEU A 560 -20.68 10.27 -8.68
C LEU A 560 -21.48 11.23 -7.81
N GLY A 561 -22.81 11.08 -7.77
CA GLY A 561 -23.64 11.71 -6.76
C GLY A 561 -23.45 11.09 -5.36
N ALA A 562 -24.24 11.54 -4.39
CA ALA A 562 -24.19 11.08 -3.00
C ALA A 562 -24.62 9.61 -2.82
N ASP A 563 -25.45 9.04 -3.73
CA ASP A 563 -25.71 7.61 -3.78
C ASP A 563 -24.58 6.89 -4.54
N VAL A 564 -23.51 6.63 -3.81
CA VAL A 564 -22.31 5.98 -4.34
C VAL A 564 -22.61 4.60 -4.93
N LYS A 565 -23.51 3.84 -4.31
CA LYS A 565 -23.87 2.50 -4.78
C LYS A 565 -24.55 2.56 -6.16
N ALA A 566 -25.51 3.45 -6.33
CA ALA A 566 -26.18 3.65 -7.62
C ALA A 566 -25.20 4.16 -8.69
N GLY A 567 -24.35 5.14 -8.35
CA GLY A 567 -23.34 5.69 -9.24
C GLY A 567 -22.31 4.65 -9.69
N LEU A 568 -21.84 3.80 -8.78
CA LEU A 568 -20.93 2.69 -9.12
C LEU A 568 -21.58 1.65 -10.03
N GLY A 569 -22.86 1.32 -9.79
CA GLY A 569 -23.60 0.39 -10.66
C GLY A 569 -23.76 0.92 -12.09
N GLN A 570 -24.00 2.22 -12.24
CA GLN A 570 -24.05 2.88 -13.55
C GLN A 570 -22.68 2.88 -14.23
N LEU A 571 -21.62 3.18 -13.48
CA LEU A 571 -20.25 3.19 -13.99
C LEU A 571 -19.82 1.78 -14.44
N GLU A 572 -20.10 0.74 -13.65
CA GLU A 572 -19.84 -0.66 -14.00
C GLU A 572 -20.58 -1.06 -15.28
N SER A 573 -21.86 -0.72 -15.40
CA SER A 573 -22.65 -1.01 -16.59
C SER A 573 -22.09 -0.33 -17.82
N ALA A 574 -21.68 0.95 -17.72
CA ALA A 574 -21.10 1.71 -18.81
C ALA A 574 -19.71 1.18 -19.21
N VAL A 575 -18.88 0.73 -18.25
CA VAL A 575 -17.59 0.08 -18.52
C VAL A 575 -17.79 -1.24 -19.26
N ASN A 576 -18.73 -2.07 -18.80
CA ASN A 576 -19.02 -3.35 -19.44
C ASN A 576 -19.52 -3.16 -20.90
N GLU A 577 -20.35 -2.15 -21.14
CA GLU A 577 -20.79 -1.81 -22.52
C GLU A 577 -19.65 -1.27 -23.37
N ALA A 578 -18.79 -0.41 -22.81
CA ALA A 578 -17.62 0.15 -23.48
C ALA A 578 -16.59 -0.91 -23.91
N LEU A 579 -16.58 -2.07 -23.27
CA LEU A 579 -15.66 -3.18 -23.53
C LEU A 579 -16.19 -4.21 -24.55
N LYS A 580 -17.46 -4.13 -24.93
CA LYS A 580 -18.02 -4.95 -26.01
C LYS A 580 -17.40 -4.60 -27.36
#